data_eaf6b8065361400fcf9f919e18465eeb
#
_entry.id   eaf6b8065361400fcf9f919e18465eeb
#
_cell.length_a   1.000
_cell.length_b   1.000
_cell.length_c   1.000
_cell.angle_alpha   90.00
_cell.angle_beta   90.00
_cell.angle_gamma   90.00
#
_symmetry.space_group_name_H-M   'P 1'
#
loop_
_entity.id
_entity.type
_entity.pdbx_description
1 polymer ?
#
loop_
_entity_poly.entity_id
_entity_poly.type
_entity_poly.pdbx_seq_one_letter_code
_entity_poly.pdbx_strand_id
1 'polypeptide(L)'
;MIRISTITPCFRMKPYLKLFLDELPKQTFFDHLEVVLDHNEPDEEEIKWVKDFQNKYPGHIKHLITNPVVPIGTSMNRCIKEASGELLTIWNVDDLRTDNSIELMVEAFDNGADIVYGNFEVVRSFGSKSGKLVDFSKYQDQPTEFTRSMLLGPFMAFRKSLCEKAGYFDEQLKSGADFDLAIRLAFHGKPGFASGLLGYYLNEGKGASTRPNSRQQLERTAIELRYGIYDKIDYDYVAEASQLDILHIHAYNQYVQVSKLVPDYHKKIRVNFENLHARGLWRYVIYKLTFRKIIRTSLVKLVKKIIYKQ
;
A
#
# COMPACT_ATOMS: atom_id res chain seq x y z
N MET A 1 1.42 -26.27 -6.41
CA MET A 1 2.51 -25.26 -6.38
C MET A 1 1.89 -23.92 -6.05
N ILE A 2 2.45 -23.18 -5.10
CA ILE A 2 1.96 -21.84 -4.71
C ILE A 2 2.21 -20.86 -5.87
N ARG A 3 1.19 -20.14 -6.28
CA ARG A 3 1.25 -19.07 -7.30
C ARG A 3 1.16 -17.68 -6.68
N ILE A 4 0.36 -17.52 -5.64
CA ILE A 4 0.12 -16.22 -5.01
C ILE A 4 0.31 -16.32 -3.49
N SER A 5 1.01 -15.35 -2.92
CA SER A 5 1.19 -15.22 -1.47
C SER A 5 0.55 -13.93 -0.97
N THR A 6 -0.08 -13.99 0.21
CA THR A 6 -0.58 -12.77 0.84
C THR A 6 0.51 -12.10 1.68
N ILE A 7 0.45 -10.78 1.73
CA ILE A 7 1.17 -9.94 2.69
C ILE A 7 0.18 -9.64 3.81
N THR A 8 0.36 -10.28 4.97
CA THR A 8 -0.62 -10.25 6.07
C THR A 8 0.05 -9.82 7.38
N PRO A 9 0.24 -8.51 7.61
CA PRO A 9 0.69 -8.02 8.91
C PRO A 9 -0.43 -8.21 9.95
N CYS A 10 -0.09 -8.70 11.13
CA CYS A 10 -1.04 -8.96 12.20
C CYS A 10 -0.51 -8.41 13.52
N PHE A 11 -1.22 -7.44 14.11
CA PHE A 11 -0.93 -6.88 15.42
C PHE A 11 -2.22 -6.49 16.13
N ARG A 12 -2.49 -7.10 17.28
CA ARG A 12 -3.74 -6.90 18.07
C ARG A 12 -5.00 -7.19 17.26
N MET A 13 -4.95 -8.22 16.40
CA MET A 13 -6.04 -8.61 15.50
C MET A 13 -6.82 -9.84 16.01
N LYS A 14 -6.66 -10.22 17.28
CA LYS A 14 -7.33 -11.39 17.89
C LYS A 14 -8.85 -11.45 17.61
N PRO A 15 -9.64 -10.35 17.68
CA PRO A 15 -11.07 -10.39 17.39
C PRO A 15 -11.41 -10.81 15.95
N TYR A 16 -10.47 -10.66 15.02
CA TYR A 16 -10.66 -10.89 13.59
C TYR A 16 -10.00 -12.19 13.10
N LEU A 17 -8.91 -12.62 13.77
CA LEU A 17 -8.01 -13.68 13.31
C LEU A 17 -8.73 -15.02 13.07
N LYS A 18 -9.65 -15.39 13.95
CA LYS A 18 -10.35 -16.68 13.83
C LYS A 18 -11.21 -16.74 12.57
N LEU A 19 -12.02 -15.71 12.32
CA LEU A 19 -12.83 -15.65 11.11
C LEU A 19 -11.95 -15.55 9.85
N PHE A 20 -10.87 -14.77 9.89
CA PHE A 20 -9.89 -14.72 8.79
C PHE A 20 -9.39 -16.13 8.43
N LEU A 21 -8.96 -16.92 9.40
CA LEU A 21 -8.52 -18.30 9.17
C LEU A 21 -9.63 -19.18 8.59
N ASP A 22 -10.88 -19.02 9.06
CA ASP A 22 -12.04 -19.79 8.59
C ASP A 22 -12.46 -19.41 7.15
N GLU A 23 -12.16 -18.19 6.68
CA GLU A 23 -12.46 -17.73 5.31
C GLU A 23 -11.40 -18.17 4.29
N LEU A 24 -10.15 -18.44 4.70
CA LEU A 24 -9.08 -18.81 3.77
C LEU A 24 -9.42 -20.05 2.91
N PRO A 25 -9.90 -21.19 3.47
CA PRO A 25 -10.19 -22.37 2.69
C PRO A 25 -11.42 -22.24 1.77
N LYS A 26 -12.17 -21.16 1.87
CA LYS A 26 -13.32 -20.89 0.99
C LYS A 26 -12.90 -20.28 -0.35
N GLN A 27 -11.64 -19.84 -0.46
CA GLN A 27 -11.15 -19.34 -1.74
C GLN A 27 -11.13 -20.44 -2.78
N THR A 28 -11.72 -20.20 -3.95
CA THR A 28 -11.72 -21.14 -5.08
C THR A 28 -10.29 -21.49 -5.55
N PHE A 29 -9.33 -20.60 -5.31
CA PHE A 29 -7.91 -20.77 -5.65
C PHE A 29 -7.05 -21.19 -4.45
N PHE A 30 -7.65 -21.76 -3.38
CA PHE A 30 -6.95 -22.04 -2.12
C PHE A 30 -5.73 -22.95 -2.30
N ASP A 31 -5.80 -23.99 -3.12
CA ASP A 31 -4.69 -24.97 -3.33
C ASP A 31 -3.39 -24.31 -3.84
N HIS A 32 -3.46 -23.08 -4.34
CA HIS A 32 -2.33 -22.32 -4.88
C HIS A 32 -2.03 -21.04 -4.08
N LEU A 33 -2.72 -20.85 -2.96
CA LEU A 33 -2.61 -19.70 -2.08
C LEU A 33 -1.72 -20.00 -0.88
N GLU A 34 -0.79 -19.10 -0.60
CA GLU A 34 0.00 -19.04 0.63
C GLU A 34 -0.32 -17.77 1.40
N VAL A 35 -0.50 -17.86 2.70
CA VAL A 35 -0.59 -16.72 3.59
C VAL A 35 0.75 -16.55 4.31
N VAL A 36 1.40 -15.39 4.15
CA VAL A 36 2.55 -15.03 4.98
C VAL A 36 2.04 -14.10 6.08
N LEU A 37 1.86 -14.67 7.26
CA LEU A 37 1.33 -14.00 8.45
C LEU A 37 2.48 -13.50 9.32
N ASP A 38 2.81 -12.21 9.29
CA ASP A 38 3.76 -11.60 10.22
C ASP A 38 3.03 -11.14 11.49
N HIS A 39 3.06 -11.99 12.51
CA HIS A 39 2.27 -11.86 13.72
C HIS A 39 3.11 -11.19 14.81
N ASN A 40 2.79 -9.93 15.05
CA ASN A 40 3.48 -9.09 16.00
C ASN A 40 2.86 -9.23 17.38
N GLU A 41 3.66 -9.68 18.36
CA GLU A 41 3.28 -9.90 19.78
C GLU A 41 2.00 -10.74 19.93
N PRO A 42 1.88 -11.94 19.29
CA PRO A 42 0.72 -12.79 19.47
C PRO A 42 0.65 -13.35 20.89
N ASP A 43 -0.57 -13.58 21.38
CA ASP A 43 -0.77 -14.39 22.60
C ASP A 43 -0.79 -15.90 22.29
N GLU A 44 -0.77 -16.73 23.34
CA GLU A 44 -0.73 -18.19 23.22
C GLU A 44 -1.96 -18.75 22.48
N GLU A 45 -3.13 -18.13 22.63
CA GLU A 45 -4.36 -18.57 21.98
C GLU A 45 -4.32 -18.28 20.48
N GLU A 46 -3.84 -17.10 20.09
CA GLU A 46 -3.65 -16.72 18.68
C GLU A 46 -2.64 -17.66 18.00
N ILE A 47 -1.51 -17.95 18.67
CA ILE A 47 -0.52 -18.93 18.19
C ILE A 47 -1.16 -20.31 18.00
N LYS A 48 -1.99 -20.74 18.96
CA LYS A 48 -2.68 -22.02 18.88
C LYS A 48 -3.64 -22.08 17.69
N TRP A 49 -4.43 -21.04 17.43
CA TRP A 49 -5.35 -21.01 16.29
C TRP A 49 -4.60 -21.15 14.96
N VAL A 50 -3.49 -20.42 14.78
CA VAL A 50 -2.67 -20.52 13.57
C VAL A 50 -2.07 -21.93 13.44
N LYS A 51 -1.58 -22.52 14.53
CA LYS A 51 -1.02 -23.88 14.54
C LYS A 51 -2.07 -24.94 14.21
N ASP A 52 -3.29 -24.80 14.75
CA ASP A 52 -4.41 -25.70 14.43
C ASP A 52 -4.78 -25.63 12.95
N PHE A 53 -4.76 -24.41 12.38
CA PHE A 53 -4.95 -24.23 10.93
C PHE A 53 -3.82 -24.88 10.11
N GLN A 54 -2.54 -24.68 10.50
CA GLN A 54 -1.39 -25.28 9.80
C GLN A 54 -1.44 -26.82 9.84
N ASN A 55 -1.91 -27.42 10.94
CA ASN A 55 -2.09 -28.86 11.05
C ASN A 55 -3.18 -29.38 10.10
N LYS A 56 -4.26 -28.61 9.93
CA LYS A 56 -5.38 -28.96 9.04
C LYS A 56 -5.07 -28.72 7.56
N TYR A 57 -4.31 -27.66 7.25
CA TYR A 57 -3.96 -27.24 5.91
C TYR A 57 -2.45 -26.99 5.80
N PRO A 58 -1.63 -28.06 5.73
CA PRO A 58 -0.17 -27.92 5.70
C PRO A 58 0.31 -27.14 4.48
N GLY A 59 1.26 -26.22 4.68
CA GLY A 59 1.89 -25.46 3.60
C GLY A 59 1.15 -24.20 3.17
N HIS A 60 -0.04 -23.90 3.71
CA HIS A 60 -0.83 -22.72 3.35
C HIS A 60 -0.55 -21.47 4.20
N ILE A 61 0.05 -21.60 5.38
CA ILE A 61 0.46 -20.46 6.21
C ILE A 61 1.93 -20.55 6.59
N LYS A 62 2.69 -19.52 6.26
CA LYS A 62 3.97 -19.18 6.90
C LYS A 62 3.71 -18.25 8.07
N HIS A 63 3.89 -18.73 9.28
CA HIS A 63 3.67 -17.97 10.51
C HIS A 63 5.00 -17.40 11.00
N LEU A 64 5.17 -16.09 10.88
CA LEU A 64 6.33 -15.36 11.38
C LEU A 64 5.94 -14.69 12.70
N ILE A 65 6.57 -15.08 13.80
CA ILE A 65 6.33 -14.44 15.11
C ILE A 65 7.37 -13.35 15.31
N THR A 66 6.91 -12.16 15.67
CA THR A 66 7.75 -10.96 15.86
C THR A 66 7.56 -10.38 17.26
N ASN A 67 8.64 -10.28 18.02
CA ASN A 67 8.73 -9.61 19.31
C ASN A 67 10.07 -8.86 19.41
N PRO A 68 10.10 -7.57 19.79
CA PRO A 68 8.93 -6.69 19.98
C PRO A 68 8.26 -6.32 18.65
N VAL A 69 7.10 -5.63 18.74
CA VAL A 69 6.36 -5.16 17.56
C VAL A 69 7.22 -4.27 16.66
N VAL A 70 7.11 -4.49 15.36
CA VAL A 70 7.80 -3.69 14.33
C VAL A 70 6.83 -2.78 13.57
N PRO A 71 7.30 -1.71 12.90
CA PRO A 71 6.48 -0.89 12.03
C PRO A 71 5.76 -1.72 10.96
N ILE A 72 4.55 -1.29 10.54
CA ILE A 72 3.74 -2.02 9.56
C ILE A 72 4.48 -2.22 8.22
N GLY A 73 5.23 -1.23 7.75
CA GLY A 73 6.04 -1.36 6.54
C GLY A 73 7.12 -2.44 6.66
N THR A 74 7.77 -2.55 7.83
CA THR A 74 8.75 -3.62 8.13
C THR A 74 8.08 -4.99 8.14
N SER A 75 6.90 -5.10 8.76
CA SER A 75 6.10 -6.33 8.77
C SER A 75 5.71 -6.76 7.35
N MET A 76 5.22 -5.84 6.53
CA MET A 76 4.89 -6.10 5.13
C MET A 76 6.12 -6.53 4.31
N ASN A 77 7.28 -5.88 4.51
CA ASN A 77 8.52 -6.23 3.83
C ASN A 77 9.01 -7.64 4.22
N ARG A 78 8.85 -8.04 5.48
CA ARG A 78 9.14 -9.41 5.92
C ARG A 78 8.24 -10.42 5.21
N CYS A 79 6.94 -10.12 5.07
CA CYS A 79 6.04 -10.96 4.31
C CYS A 79 6.50 -11.12 2.84
N ILE A 80 6.89 -10.01 2.16
CA ILE A 80 7.40 -10.07 0.79
C ILE A 80 8.63 -10.99 0.69
N LYS A 81 9.57 -10.85 1.64
CA LYS A 81 10.80 -11.64 1.66
C LYS A 81 10.51 -13.14 1.74
N GLU A 82 9.60 -13.52 2.64
CA GLU A 82 9.27 -14.92 2.94
C GLU A 82 8.26 -15.53 1.95
N ALA A 83 7.59 -14.73 1.13
CA ALA A 83 6.60 -15.19 0.17
C ALA A 83 7.21 -16.14 -0.87
N SER A 84 6.56 -17.30 -1.11
CA SER A 84 6.97 -18.28 -2.13
C SER A 84 6.35 -18.01 -3.50
N GLY A 85 5.17 -17.35 -3.54
CA GLY A 85 4.46 -17.04 -4.77
C GLY A 85 5.16 -15.97 -5.60
N GLU A 86 5.04 -16.09 -6.92
CA GLU A 86 5.46 -15.06 -7.87
C GLU A 86 4.54 -13.83 -7.85
N LEU A 87 3.30 -14.02 -7.40
CA LEU A 87 2.28 -13.00 -7.25
C LEU A 87 2.09 -12.69 -5.77
N LEU A 88 1.88 -11.42 -5.45
CA LEU A 88 1.65 -10.94 -4.09
C LEU A 88 0.33 -10.18 -4.03
N THR A 89 -0.39 -10.30 -2.91
CA THR A 89 -1.56 -9.48 -2.61
C THR A 89 -1.59 -9.09 -1.13
N ILE A 90 -2.07 -7.88 -0.81
CA ILE A 90 -2.32 -7.50 0.58
C ILE A 90 -3.63 -8.15 1.02
N TRP A 91 -3.62 -8.81 2.17
CA TRP A 91 -4.83 -9.28 2.83
C TRP A 91 -4.73 -9.04 4.33
N ASN A 92 -5.34 -7.96 4.78
CA ASN A 92 -5.39 -7.64 6.19
C ASN A 92 -6.36 -8.57 6.93
N VAL A 93 -6.05 -8.88 8.18
CA VAL A 93 -6.81 -9.85 8.99
C VAL A 93 -8.26 -9.41 9.26
N ASP A 94 -8.54 -8.12 9.23
CA ASP A 94 -9.86 -7.52 9.44
C ASP A 94 -10.70 -7.35 8.15
N ASP A 95 -10.12 -7.64 6.99
CA ASP A 95 -10.82 -7.55 5.70
C ASP A 95 -11.28 -8.93 5.21
N LEU A 96 -12.50 -9.03 4.70
CA LEU A 96 -13.00 -10.26 4.10
C LEU A 96 -12.91 -10.22 2.58
N ARG A 97 -12.64 -11.37 1.97
CA ARG A 97 -12.65 -11.51 0.52
C ARG A 97 -13.87 -12.27 0.03
N THR A 98 -14.26 -12.04 -1.22
CA THR A 98 -15.19 -12.96 -1.92
C THR A 98 -14.49 -14.29 -2.22
N ASP A 99 -15.23 -15.36 -2.29
CA ASP A 99 -14.67 -16.72 -2.41
C ASP A 99 -13.81 -16.91 -3.67
N ASN A 100 -14.06 -16.16 -4.73
CA ASN A 100 -13.30 -16.18 -5.99
C ASN A 100 -12.32 -15.01 -6.16
N SER A 101 -12.09 -14.21 -5.13
CA SER A 101 -11.26 -13.00 -5.21
C SER A 101 -9.84 -13.28 -5.72
N ILE A 102 -9.21 -14.32 -5.19
CA ILE A 102 -7.84 -14.68 -5.58
C ILE A 102 -7.78 -15.19 -7.02
N GLU A 103 -8.76 -15.99 -7.44
CA GLU A 103 -8.88 -16.48 -8.82
C GLU A 103 -9.00 -15.33 -9.82
N LEU A 104 -9.90 -14.36 -9.56
CA LEU A 104 -10.07 -13.16 -10.40
C LEU A 104 -8.77 -12.35 -10.54
N MET A 105 -7.97 -12.28 -9.48
CA MET A 105 -6.66 -11.61 -9.54
C MET A 105 -5.69 -12.37 -10.42
N VAL A 106 -5.62 -13.71 -10.25
CA VAL A 106 -4.73 -14.56 -11.04
C VAL A 106 -5.10 -14.51 -12.51
N GLU A 107 -6.38 -14.53 -12.86
CA GLU A 107 -6.86 -14.35 -14.25
C GLU A 107 -6.39 -13.02 -14.85
N ALA A 108 -6.45 -11.92 -14.09
CA ALA A 108 -5.96 -10.64 -14.57
C ALA A 108 -4.44 -10.66 -14.85
N PHE A 109 -3.64 -11.35 -14.02
CA PHE A 109 -2.21 -11.57 -14.28
C PHE A 109 -1.97 -12.44 -15.50
N ASP A 110 -2.74 -13.50 -15.70
CA ASP A 110 -2.64 -14.38 -16.85
C ASP A 110 -3.02 -13.64 -18.15
N ASN A 111 -3.87 -12.62 -18.07
CA ASN A 111 -4.21 -11.68 -19.13
C ASN A 111 -3.19 -10.54 -19.33
N GLY A 112 -2.01 -10.63 -18.70
CA GLY A 112 -0.87 -9.77 -18.93
C GLY A 112 -0.81 -8.51 -18.05
N ALA A 113 -1.50 -8.48 -16.91
CA ALA A 113 -1.31 -7.47 -15.89
C ALA A 113 0.01 -7.71 -15.13
N ASP A 114 0.58 -6.63 -14.62
CA ASP A 114 1.71 -6.65 -13.66
C ASP A 114 1.26 -6.23 -12.26
N ILE A 115 0.22 -5.42 -12.19
CA ILE A 115 -0.48 -4.98 -10.99
C ILE A 115 -1.98 -5.16 -11.19
N VAL A 116 -2.68 -5.63 -10.15
CA VAL A 116 -4.11 -5.92 -10.23
C VAL A 116 -4.87 -5.12 -9.17
N TYR A 117 -5.99 -4.58 -9.58
CA TYR A 117 -6.96 -3.86 -8.76
C TYR A 117 -8.37 -4.29 -9.14
N GLY A 118 -9.35 -3.97 -8.31
CA GLY A 118 -10.74 -4.30 -8.61
C GLY A 118 -11.71 -3.61 -7.67
N ASN A 119 -12.98 -3.90 -7.84
CA ASN A 119 -14.04 -3.36 -7.03
C ASN A 119 -14.07 -3.99 -5.64
N PHE A 120 -14.50 -3.24 -4.64
CA PHE A 120 -14.71 -3.73 -3.28
C PHE A 120 -15.86 -2.97 -2.61
N GLU A 121 -16.37 -3.52 -1.52
CA GLU A 121 -17.35 -2.82 -0.70
C GLU A 121 -16.77 -2.37 0.64
N VAL A 122 -17.13 -1.18 1.08
CA VAL A 122 -16.79 -0.66 2.41
C VAL A 122 -17.90 -1.05 3.38
N VAL A 123 -17.54 -1.87 4.37
CA VAL A 123 -18.44 -2.33 5.43
C VAL A 123 -18.16 -1.63 6.76
N ARG A 124 -19.15 -1.54 7.63
CA ARG A 124 -19.07 -0.87 8.94
C ARG A 124 -18.96 -1.83 10.11
N SER A 125 -19.19 -3.10 9.89
CA SER A 125 -19.14 -4.14 10.91
C SER A 125 -18.35 -5.34 10.39
N PHE A 126 -17.49 -5.88 11.22
CA PHE A 126 -16.73 -7.08 10.89
C PHE A 126 -17.68 -8.27 10.60
N GLY A 127 -17.33 -9.07 9.62
CA GLY A 127 -18.15 -10.20 9.16
C GLY A 127 -19.27 -9.83 8.20
N SER A 128 -19.55 -8.54 7.98
CA SER A 128 -20.54 -8.11 6.99
C SER A 128 -20.05 -8.37 5.57
N LYS A 129 -20.92 -8.93 4.74
CA LYS A 129 -20.72 -9.13 3.29
C LYS A 129 -21.67 -8.25 2.45
N SER A 130 -22.01 -7.07 2.96
CA SER A 130 -22.79 -6.05 2.25
C SER A 130 -22.43 -4.66 2.75
N GLY A 131 -22.12 -3.76 1.83
CA GLY A 131 -21.66 -2.42 2.15
C GLY A 131 -21.79 -1.42 1.00
N LYS A 132 -21.00 -0.36 1.03
CA LYS A 132 -20.97 0.64 -0.03
C LYS A 132 -19.93 0.25 -1.08
N LEU A 133 -20.39 0.01 -2.29
CA LEU A 133 -19.51 -0.30 -3.43
C LEU A 133 -18.54 0.86 -3.72
N VAL A 134 -17.27 0.53 -3.87
CA VAL A 134 -16.24 1.36 -4.46
C VAL A 134 -15.91 0.77 -5.84
N ASP A 135 -16.37 1.46 -6.87
CA ASP A 135 -16.23 1.02 -8.26
C ASP A 135 -14.99 1.68 -8.90
N PHE A 136 -14.02 0.85 -9.23
CA PHE A 136 -12.79 1.23 -9.94
C PHE A 136 -12.78 0.84 -11.41
N SER A 137 -13.85 0.23 -11.94
CA SER A 137 -13.94 -0.19 -13.35
C SER A 137 -13.71 0.96 -14.33
N LYS A 138 -14.12 2.18 -13.97
CA LYS A 138 -13.95 3.39 -14.77
C LYS A 138 -12.49 3.80 -15.02
N TYR A 139 -11.52 3.23 -14.31
CA TYR A 139 -10.09 3.57 -14.46
C TYR A 139 -9.34 2.62 -15.41
N GLN A 140 -10.01 1.64 -16.03
CA GLN A 140 -9.39 0.68 -16.92
C GLN A 140 -8.62 1.34 -18.09
N ASP A 141 -9.15 2.44 -18.61
CA ASP A 141 -8.56 3.19 -19.71
C ASP A 141 -7.75 4.42 -19.26
N GLN A 142 -7.42 4.50 -17.96
CA GLN A 142 -6.74 5.65 -17.36
C GLN A 142 -5.45 5.24 -16.60
N PRO A 143 -4.48 4.60 -17.27
CA PRO A 143 -3.30 4.05 -16.58
C PRO A 143 -2.44 5.13 -15.89
N THR A 144 -2.46 6.36 -16.35
CA THR A 144 -1.73 7.49 -15.75
C THR A 144 -2.24 7.88 -14.37
N GLU A 145 -3.51 7.63 -14.06
CA GLU A 145 -4.08 7.96 -12.75
C GLU A 145 -3.50 7.10 -11.63
N PHE A 146 -3.03 5.88 -11.93
CA PHE A 146 -2.40 5.00 -10.94
C PHE A 146 -1.09 5.55 -10.40
N THR A 147 -0.40 6.41 -11.14
CA THR A 147 0.82 7.09 -10.66
C THR A 147 0.52 8.34 -9.84
N ARG A 148 -0.76 8.66 -9.59
CA ARG A 148 -1.20 9.89 -8.93
C ARG A 148 -2.27 9.68 -7.86
N SER A 149 -2.81 8.48 -7.73
CA SER A 149 -3.95 8.19 -6.86
C SER A 149 -3.86 6.78 -6.32
N MET A 150 -4.43 6.55 -5.13
CA MET A 150 -4.58 5.21 -4.57
C MET A 150 -5.74 4.48 -5.27
N LEU A 151 -5.49 3.99 -6.50
CA LEU A 151 -6.48 3.25 -7.28
C LEU A 151 -6.32 1.73 -7.20
N LEU A 152 -5.23 1.24 -6.58
CA LEU A 152 -5.07 -0.19 -6.39
C LEU A 152 -5.94 -0.74 -5.25
N GLY A 153 -6.38 0.13 -4.32
CA GLY A 153 -7.28 -0.23 -3.22
C GLY A 153 -6.64 -1.14 -2.17
N PRO A 154 -7.44 -1.58 -1.17
CA PRO A 154 -6.96 -2.41 -0.06
C PRO A 154 -6.64 -3.85 -0.48
N PHE A 155 -7.18 -4.31 -1.61
CA PHE A 155 -7.01 -5.67 -2.13
C PHE A 155 -6.02 -5.73 -3.30
N MET A 156 -5.11 -4.78 -3.42
CA MET A 156 -4.16 -4.76 -4.52
C MET A 156 -3.31 -6.03 -4.58
N ALA A 157 -2.97 -6.42 -5.82
CA ALA A 157 -2.01 -7.48 -6.07
C ALA A 157 -0.96 -7.02 -7.11
N PHE A 158 0.23 -7.61 -7.06
CA PHE A 158 1.33 -7.25 -7.95
C PHE A 158 2.33 -8.40 -8.10
N ARG A 159 3.10 -8.40 -9.20
CA ARG A 159 4.19 -9.35 -9.39
C ARG A 159 5.32 -9.05 -8.40
N LYS A 160 5.79 -10.07 -7.69
CA LYS A 160 6.90 -9.94 -6.71
C LYS A 160 8.15 -9.32 -7.34
N SER A 161 8.44 -9.65 -8.60
CA SER A 161 9.58 -9.10 -9.35
C SER A 161 9.55 -7.58 -9.54
N LEU A 162 8.37 -6.93 -9.42
CA LEU A 162 8.30 -5.47 -9.48
C LEU A 162 8.97 -4.79 -8.29
N CYS A 163 9.06 -5.46 -7.14
CA CYS A 163 9.73 -4.90 -5.96
C CYS A 163 11.21 -4.61 -6.20
N GLU A 164 11.87 -5.32 -7.12
CA GLU A 164 13.27 -5.06 -7.47
C GLU A 164 13.44 -3.69 -8.16
N LYS A 165 12.45 -3.26 -8.93
CA LYS A 165 12.45 -2.00 -9.66
C LYS A 165 11.81 -0.86 -8.87
N ALA A 166 10.65 -1.13 -8.30
CA ALA A 166 9.85 -0.16 -7.57
C ALA A 166 10.34 0.06 -6.13
N GLY A 167 11.18 -0.81 -5.59
CA GLY A 167 11.53 -0.88 -4.18
C GLY A 167 10.42 -1.52 -3.35
N TYR A 168 10.61 -1.52 -2.04
CA TYR A 168 9.75 -2.18 -1.07
C TYR A 168 8.88 -1.16 -0.33
N PHE A 169 8.08 -1.59 0.66
CA PHE A 169 7.33 -0.67 1.51
C PHE A 169 8.27 0.28 2.26
N ASP A 170 7.91 1.56 2.32
CA ASP A 170 8.67 2.56 3.07
C ASP A 170 8.38 2.43 4.57
N GLU A 171 9.35 1.94 5.33
CA GLU A 171 9.22 1.59 6.75
C GLU A 171 9.08 2.81 7.67
N GLN A 172 9.34 4.03 7.18
CA GLN A 172 9.06 5.25 7.93
C GLN A 172 7.55 5.60 7.97
N LEU A 173 6.75 5.07 7.03
CA LEU A 173 5.31 5.34 6.92
C LEU A 173 4.52 4.39 7.82
N LYS A 174 3.54 4.93 8.55
CA LYS A 174 2.71 4.19 9.51
C LYS A 174 1.31 3.89 9.00
N SER A 175 0.84 4.61 7.98
CA SER A 175 -0.50 4.44 7.43
C SER A 175 -0.60 4.68 5.91
N GLY A 176 0.48 5.09 5.25
CA GLY A 176 0.51 5.42 3.82
C GLY A 176 1.46 4.57 3.00
N ALA A 177 2.05 3.52 3.59
CA ALA A 177 3.08 2.70 2.94
C ALA A 177 2.54 1.96 1.70
N ASP A 178 1.28 1.55 1.72
CA ASP A 178 0.57 0.94 0.60
C ASP A 178 0.35 1.92 -0.55
N PHE A 179 -0.04 3.16 -0.25
CA PHE A 179 -0.21 4.20 -1.26
C PHE A 179 1.13 4.57 -1.93
N ASP A 180 2.19 4.72 -1.15
CA ASP A 180 3.53 5.00 -1.66
C ASP A 180 4.03 3.89 -2.60
N LEU A 181 3.92 2.61 -2.17
CA LEU A 181 4.30 1.48 -2.99
C LEU A 181 3.43 1.37 -4.25
N ALA A 182 2.11 1.57 -4.13
CA ALA A 182 1.17 1.52 -5.25
C ALA A 182 1.56 2.48 -6.38
N ILE A 183 1.94 3.73 -6.03
CA ILE A 183 2.44 4.71 -7.01
C ILE A 183 3.72 4.21 -7.69
N ARG A 184 4.68 3.69 -6.92
CA ARG A 184 5.95 3.21 -7.47
C ARG A 184 5.77 1.98 -8.37
N LEU A 185 4.91 1.04 -7.99
CA LEU A 185 4.54 -0.10 -8.83
C LEU A 185 3.94 0.36 -10.16
N ALA A 186 3.03 1.35 -10.13
CA ALA A 186 2.37 1.86 -11.33
C ALA A 186 3.33 2.57 -12.33
N PHE A 187 4.53 2.98 -11.89
CA PHE A 187 5.56 3.45 -12.82
C PHE A 187 6.27 2.33 -13.58
N HIS A 188 6.15 1.09 -13.14
CA HIS A 188 6.91 -0.05 -13.69
C HIS A 188 6.04 -1.16 -14.25
N GLY A 189 4.78 -1.25 -13.84
CA GLY A 189 3.88 -2.33 -14.19
C GLY A 189 2.60 -1.84 -14.87
N LYS A 190 2.02 -2.71 -15.69
CA LYS A 190 0.74 -2.49 -16.36
C LYS A 190 -0.41 -2.80 -15.40
N PRO A 191 -1.29 -1.83 -15.06
CA PRO A 191 -2.48 -2.11 -14.30
C PRO A 191 -3.47 -2.99 -15.07
N GLY A 192 -4.07 -3.96 -14.38
CA GLY A 192 -5.16 -4.79 -14.88
C GLY A 192 -6.31 -4.84 -13.89
N PHE A 193 -7.52 -4.80 -14.40
CA PHE A 193 -8.74 -4.85 -13.62
C PHE A 193 -9.22 -6.28 -13.43
N ALA A 194 -9.38 -6.72 -12.19
CA ALA A 194 -10.04 -7.96 -11.85
C ALA A 194 -11.57 -7.77 -11.96
N SER A 195 -12.19 -8.47 -12.92
CA SER A 195 -13.60 -8.28 -13.26
C SER A 195 -14.52 -8.94 -12.23
N GLY A 196 -14.73 -8.26 -11.08
CA GLY A 196 -15.61 -8.74 -10.01
C GLY A 196 -15.44 -7.94 -8.72
N LEU A 197 -16.13 -8.40 -7.69
CA LEU A 197 -15.99 -7.89 -6.34
C LEU A 197 -14.84 -8.64 -5.63
N LEU A 198 -13.83 -7.93 -5.18
CA LEU A 198 -12.67 -8.55 -4.53
C LEU A 198 -12.89 -8.81 -3.05
N GLY A 199 -13.72 -8.01 -2.38
CA GLY A 199 -13.94 -8.21 -0.96
C GLY A 199 -14.64 -7.06 -0.26
N TYR A 200 -14.58 -7.11 1.06
CA TYR A 200 -15.26 -6.25 2.02
C TYR A 200 -14.25 -5.60 2.94
N TYR A 201 -13.95 -4.33 2.66
CA TYR A 201 -13.00 -3.53 3.45
C TYR A 201 -13.68 -3.00 4.71
N LEU A 202 -13.14 -3.33 5.86
CA LEU A 202 -13.68 -2.92 7.15
C LEU A 202 -13.32 -1.47 7.50
N ASN A 203 -14.31 -0.64 7.73
CA ASN A 203 -14.16 0.74 8.21
C ASN A 203 -15.03 1.01 9.43
N GLU A 204 -14.61 0.56 10.58
CA GLU A 204 -15.23 0.84 11.89
C GLU A 204 -14.77 2.19 12.50
N GLY A 205 -13.89 2.94 11.85
CA GLY A 205 -13.28 4.15 12.40
C GLY A 205 -12.19 3.90 13.46
N LYS A 206 -11.71 2.66 13.61
CA LYS A 206 -10.68 2.25 14.58
C LYS A 206 -9.35 1.87 13.93
N GLY A 207 -9.34 1.62 12.63
CA GLY A 207 -8.15 1.23 11.87
C GLY A 207 -7.08 2.32 11.82
N ALA A 208 -5.87 1.96 11.43
CA ALA A 208 -4.73 2.88 11.36
C ALA A 208 -5.01 4.10 10.46
N SER A 209 -5.75 3.92 9.37
CA SER A 209 -6.13 4.97 8.41
C SER A 209 -7.43 5.70 8.78
N THR A 210 -8.34 5.07 9.53
CA THR A 210 -9.72 5.55 9.72
C THR A 210 -10.00 6.14 11.10
N ARG A 211 -9.14 5.90 12.09
CA ARG A 211 -9.27 6.44 13.45
C ARG A 211 -9.09 7.95 13.47
N PRO A 212 -9.77 8.68 14.40
CA PRO A 212 -9.50 10.09 14.64
C PRO A 212 -8.00 10.36 14.87
N ASN A 213 -7.50 11.46 14.36
CA ASN A 213 -6.07 11.86 14.46
C ASN A 213 -5.10 10.82 13.87
N SER A 214 -5.52 10.05 12.88
CA SER A 214 -4.61 9.19 12.13
C SER A 214 -3.56 10.03 11.40
N ARG A 215 -2.37 9.44 11.16
CA ARG A 215 -1.32 10.11 10.36
C ARG A 215 -1.60 10.06 8.86
N GLN A 216 -2.72 9.49 8.44
CA GLN A 216 -3.02 9.23 7.03
C GLN A 216 -2.92 10.47 6.16
N GLN A 217 -3.54 11.59 6.58
CA GLN A 217 -3.54 12.82 5.77
C GLN A 217 -2.14 13.44 5.69
N LEU A 218 -1.38 13.38 6.78
CA LEU A 218 0.00 13.85 6.84
C LEU A 218 0.90 13.03 5.90
N GLU A 219 0.83 11.71 6.00
CA GLU A 219 1.64 10.81 5.18
C GLU A 219 1.22 10.83 3.70
N ARG A 220 -0.08 10.94 3.43
CA ARG A 220 -0.60 11.18 2.09
C ARG A 220 0.00 12.46 1.49
N THR A 221 0.00 13.56 2.23
CA THR A 221 0.61 14.83 1.79
C THR A 221 2.12 14.67 1.53
N ALA A 222 2.83 13.92 2.38
CA ALA A 222 4.25 13.62 2.15
C ALA A 222 4.49 12.83 0.86
N ILE A 223 3.64 11.84 0.59
CA ILE A 223 3.69 11.02 -0.63
C ILE A 223 3.36 11.89 -1.86
N GLU A 224 2.32 12.71 -1.79
CA GLU A 224 1.95 13.63 -2.86
C GLU A 224 3.08 14.64 -3.17
N LEU A 225 3.76 15.16 -2.13
CA LEU A 225 4.96 16.00 -2.29
C LEU A 225 6.12 15.20 -2.92
N ARG A 226 6.35 13.96 -2.49
CA ARG A 226 7.38 13.06 -2.99
C ARG A 226 7.30 12.87 -4.50
N TYR A 227 6.09 12.67 -5.02
CA TYR A 227 5.85 12.39 -6.44
C TYR A 227 5.41 13.62 -7.25
N GLY A 228 5.39 14.80 -6.66
CA GLY A 228 5.00 16.04 -7.34
C GLY A 228 3.52 16.11 -7.70
N ILE A 229 2.64 15.49 -6.90
CA ILE A 229 1.18 15.53 -7.10
C ILE A 229 0.61 16.76 -6.39
N TYR A 230 1.12 17.92 -6.78
CA TYR A 230 0.89 19.19 -6.06
C TYR A 230 -0.56 19.69 -6.09
N ASP A 231 -1.36 19.23 -7.04
CA ASP A 231 -2.79 19.57 -7.17
C ASP A 231 -3.69 18.85 -6.16
N LYS A 232 -3.16 17.84 -5.45
CA LYS A 232 -3.90 17.03 -4.45
C LYS A 232 -3.44 17.25 -3.01
N ILE A 233 -2.31 17.95 -2.79
CA ILE A 233 -1.74 18.11 -1.46
C ILE A 233 -2.68 18.87 -0.51
N ASP A 234 -2.68 18.45 0.74
CA ASP A 234 -3.30 19.19 1.83
C ASP A 234 -2.31 20.18 2.43
N TYR A 235 -2.56 21.48 2.19
CA TYR A 235 -1.64 22.54 2.58
C TYR A 235 -1.46 22.66 4.10
N ASP A 236 -2.42 22.20 4.89
CA ASP A 236 -2.34 22.29 6.35
C ASP A 236 -1.31 21.29 6.90
N TYR A 237 -1.05 20.20 6.20
CA TYR A 237 -0.08 19.17 6.59
C TYR A 237 1.31 19.34 5.97
N VAL A 238 1.52 20.27 5.02
CA VAL A 238 2.81 20.40 4.31
C VAL A 238 4.00 20.58 5.26
N ALA A 239 3.84 21.37 6.33
CA ALA A 239 4.93 21.63 7.26
C ALA A 239 5.37 20.37 8.03
N GLU A 240 4.42 19.55 8.45
CA GLU A 240 4.70 18.30 9.16
C GLU A 240 5.14 17.20 8.20
N ALA A 241 4.51 17.11 7.03
CA ALA A 241 4.87 16.18 5.98
C ALA A 241 6.32 16.33 5.51
N SER A 242 6.83 17.57 5.49
CA SER A 242 8.23 17.87 5.12
C SER A 242 9.27 17.42 6.17
N GLN A 243 8.86 16.94 7.32
CA GLN A 243 9.74 16.32 8.33
C GLN A 243 10.03 14.86 8.01
N LEU A 244 9.18 14.21 7.18
CA LEU A 244 9.47 12.88 6.66
C LEU A 244 10.53 12.95 5.57
N ASP A 245 11.32 11.90 5.44
CA ASP A 245 12.28 11.80 4.34
C ASP A 245 11.56 11.47 3.03
N ILE A 246 11.16 12.53 2.31
CA ILE A 246 10.46 12.37 1.03
C ILE A 246 11.38 12.01 -0.14
N LEU A 247 12.70 12.00 0.06
CA LEU A 247 13.68 11.75 -0.99
C LEU A 247 14.19 10.32 -1.04
N HIS A 248 13.99 9.56 0.03
CA HIS A 248 14.41 8.16 0.12
C HIS A 248 13.27 7.26 0.58
N ILE A 249 13.32 6.03 0.12
CA ILE A 249 12.54 4.91 0.65
C ILE A 249 13.42 4.19 1.66
N HIS A 250 12.89 3.97 2.85
CA HIS A 250 13.56 3.25 3.93
C HIS A 250 13.04 1.82 3.93
N ALA A 251 13.87 0.86 3.56
CA ALA A 251 13.49 -0.56 3.55
C ALA A 251 14.70 -1.44 3.85
N TYR A 252 14.53 -2.46 4.67
CA TYR A 252 15.58 -3.42 5.04
C TYR A 252 16.89 -2.75 5.54
N ASN A 253 16.78 -1.71 6.37
CA ASN A 253 17.89 -0.88 6.84
C ASN A 253 18.68 -0.18 5.72
N GLN A 254 18.08 0.02 4.56
CA GLN A 254 18.67 0.73 3.44
C GLN A 254 17.85 1.99 3.13
N TYR A 255 18.52 3.00 2.56
CA TYR A 255 17.95 4.26 2.11
C TYR A 255 18.14 4.38 0.61
N VAL A 256 17.08 4.12 -0.15
CA VAL A 256 17.14 4.17 -1.61
C VAL A 256 16.52 5.47 -2.10
N GLN A 257 17.26 6.24 -2.89
CA GLN A 257 16.73 7.47 -3.48
C GLN A 257 15.51 7.19 -4.36
N VAL A 258 14.42 7.93 -4.16
CA VAL A 258 13.19 7.84 -4.98
C VAL A 258 13.50 8.03 -6.46
N SER A 259 14.46 8.91 -6.79
CA SER A 259 14.90 9.15 -8.16
C SER A 259 15.53 7.94 -8.87
N LYS A 260 15.93 6.91 -8.12
CA LYS A 260 16.41 5.63 -8.69
C LYS A 260 15.26 4.66 -8.93
N LEU A 261 14.16 4.82 -8.21
CA LEU A 261 12.98 3.93 -8.23
C LEU A 261 11.87 4.43 -9.15
N VAL A 262 11.91 5.70 -9.57
CA VAL A 262 10.88 6.30 -10.42
C VAL A 262 11.51 6.78 -11.73
N PRO A 263 11.10 6.21 -12.87
CA PRO A 263 11.61 6.64 -14.18
C PRO A 263 11.37 8.12 -14.43
N ASP A 264 12.37 8.84 -14.97
CA ASP A 264 12.33 10.27 -15.27
C ASP A 264 11.91 11.17 -14.11
N TYR A 265 12.20 10.76 -12.85
CA TYR A 265 11.75 11.42 -11.63
C TYR A 265 11.89 12.94 -11.66
N HIS A 266 13.10 13.45 -11.92
CA HIS A 266 13.37 14.89 -11.91
C HIS A 266 12.60 15.65 -13.00
N LYS A 267 12.43 15.04 -14.19
CA LYS A 267 11.65 15.61 -15.28
C LYS A 267 10.17 15.70 -14.90
N LYS A 268 9.62 14.63 -14.31
CA LYS A 268 8.22 14.60 -13.84
C LYS A 268 7.96 15.66 -12.77
N ILE A 269 8.84 15.76 -11.75
CA ILE A 269 8.72 16.78 -10.71
C ILE A 269 8.76 18.20 -11.31
N ARG A 270 9.68 18.45 -12.24
CA ARG A 270 9.77 19.76 -12.93
C ARG A 270 8.49 20.09 -13.68
N VAL A 271 8.00 19.20 -14.54
CA VAL A 271 6.79 19.42 -15.33
C VAL A 271 5.57 19.66 -14.44
N ASN A 272 5.42 18.89 -13.37
CA ASN A 272 4.32 19.07 -12.43
C ASN A 272 4.42 20.41 -11.69
N PHE A 273 5.63 20.85 -11.37
CA PHE A 273 5.87 22.14 -10.73
C PHE A 273 5.57 23.31 -11.70
N GLU A 274 6.01 23.22 -12.96
CA GLU A 274 5.72 24.21 -14.00
C GLU A 274 4.21 24.33 -14.25
N ASN A 275 3.49 23.21 -14.28
CA ASN A 275 2.02 23.19 -14.41
C ASN A 275 1.33 23.83 -13.20
N LEU A 276 1.86 23.63 -11.99
CA LEU A 276 1.37 24.27 -10.77
C LEU A 276 1.60 25.80 -10.83
N HIS A 277 2.79 26.20 -11.31
CA HIS A 277 3.14 27.60 -11.52
C HIS A 277 2.19 28.29 -12.51
N ALA A 278 1.93 27.68 -13.65
CA ALA A 278 1.01 28.17 -14.66
C ALA A 278 -0.43 28.38 -14.12
N ARG A 279 -0.84 27.57 -13.16
CA ARG A 279 -2.14 27.69 -12.46
C ARG A 279 -2.15 28.72 -11.32
N GLY A 280 -1.05 29.42 -11.07
CA GLY A 280 -0.93 30.41 -9.97
C GLY A 280 -0.88 29.81 -8.57
N LEU A 281 -0.95 28.49 -8.41
CA LEU A 281 -0.96 27.81 -7.12
C LEU A 281 0.42 27.76 -6.46
N TRP A 282 1.48 27.91 -7.21
CA TRP A 282 2.86 27.82 -6.75
C TRP A 282 3.21 28.88 -5.69
N ARG A 283 2.62 30.10 -5.79
CA ARG A 283 2.85 31.17 -4.80
C ARG A 283 2.39 30.77 -3.42
N TYR A 284 1.27 30.06 -3.34
CA TYR A 284 0.72 29.59 -2.06
C TYR A 284 1.61 28.49 -1.46
N VAL A 285 2.08 27.56 -2.27
CA VAL A 285 3.01 26.50 -1.83
C VAL A 285 4.32 27.11 -1.33
N ILE A 286 4.95 28.02 -2.11
CA ILE A 286 6.19 28.68 -1.70
C ILE A 286 5.95 29.57 -0.47
N TYR A 287 4.83 30.28 -0.41
CA TYR A 287 4.46 31.08 0.78
C TYR A 287 4.37 30.21 2.03
N LYS A 288 3.59 29.12 2.00
CA LYS A 288 3.48 28.20 3.14
C LYS A 288 4.82 27.52 3.47
N LEU A 289 5.61 27.21 2.46
CA LEU A 289 6.93 26.61 2.61
C LEU A 289 7.98 27.60 3.17
N THR A 290 7.92 28.88 2.87
CA THR A 290 8.92 29.87 3.29
C THR A 290 8.62 30.51 4.65
N PHE A 291 7.36 30.74 4.95
CA PHE A 291 6.95 31.45 6.17
C PHE A 291 6.89 30.59 7.43
N ARG A 292 6.76 29.28 7.32
CA ARG A 292 6.94 28.40 8.47
C ARG A 292 8.42 28.03 8.56
N LYS A 293 9.15 28.62 9.47
CA LYS A 293 10.59 28.45 9.80
C LYS A 293 11.12 27.00 9.89
N ILE A 294 10.31 26.02 9.51
CA ILE A 294 10.57 24.57 9.65
C ILE A 294 11.27 24.00 8.41
N ILE A 295 11.39 24.78 7.30
CA ILE A 295 11.94 24.27 6.06
C ILE A 295 13.44 24.58 5.92
N ARG A 296 14.21 24.11 6.83
CA ARG A 296 15.64 23.84 6.63
C ARG A 296 15.90 22.46 5.96
N THR A 297 14.87 21.80 5.52
CA THR A 297 14.90 20.41 5.07
C THR A 297 14.86 20.29 3.55
N SER A 298 15.15 19.10 3.10
CA SER A 298 15.32 18.58 1.75
C SER A 298 14.38 19.15 0.67
N LEU A 299 13.15 19.57 1.03
CA LEU A 299 12.17 20.06 0.05
C LEU A 299 12.57 21.41 -0.56
N VAL A 300 13.04 22.37 0.26
CA VAL A 300 13.57 23.65 -0.27
C VAL A 300 14.84 23.42 -1.06
N LYS A 301 15.69 22.48 -0.60
CA LYS A 301 16.87 22.03 -1.38
C LYS A 301 16.45 21.36 -2.68
N LEU A 302 15.39 20.53 -2.66
CA LEU A 302 14.84 19.88 -3.84
C LEU A 302 14.22 20.92 -4.80
N VAL A 303 13.35 21.78 -4.32
CA VAL A 303 12.72 22.85 -5.10
C VAL A 303 13.78 23.84 -5.64
N LYS A 304 14.74 24.24 -4.82
CA LYS A 304 15.87 25.07 -5.29
C LYS A 304 16.74 24.34 -6.31
N LYS A 305 17.05 23.06 -6.10
CA LYS A 305 17.83 22.25 -7.04
C LYS A 305 17.11 22.02 -8.38
N ILE A 306 15.77 22.00 -8.37
CA ILE A 306 14.93 21.88 -9.58
C ILE A 306 14.81 23.23 -10.29
N ILE A 307 14.64 24.33 -9.53
CA ILE A 307 14.46 25.68 -10.10
C ILE A 307 15.78 26.31 -10.55
N TYR A 308 16.90 26.10 -9.83
CA TYR A 308 18.17 26.82 -10.02
C TYR A 308 19.29 25.96 -10.60
N LYS A 309 19.02 24.72 -11.05
CA LYS A 309 19.96 24.06 -11.96
C LYS A 309 19.70 24.56 -13.40
N GLN A 310 20.16 25.73 -13.66
CA GLN A 310 20.70 26.13 -14.95
C GLN A 310 22.17 25.82 -14.99
#